data_cc5eaba49151ae9999762390e557fbee
#
_entry.id   cc5eaba49151ae9999762390e557fbee
#
_cell.length_a   1.000
_cell.length_b   1.000
_cell.length_c   1.000
_cell.angle_alpha   90.00
_cell.angle_beta   90.00
_cell.angle_gamma   90.00
#
_symmetry.space_group_name_H-M   'P 1'
#
loop_
_entity.id
_entity.type
_entity.pdbx_description
1 polymer ?
#
loop_
_entity_poly.entity_id
_entity_poly.type
_entity_poly.pdbx_seq_one_letter_code
_entity_poly.pdbx_strand_id
1 'polypeptide(L)'
;MNTDVLIVGSGCSGLYCALKLPRDVRITLITKSDLESNDSYLAQGGMCMLKEQSDFDSFFEDTLKAGHYENDRESVGIMINSSPEVVKDLVSYGADFARNDDGSLAYTREGAHSHNRIIFHEDVTGKEITSTLLAQVKKLSNVTLMELSLIHISEPTRLALIS
;
A
#
# COMPACT_ATOMS: atom_id res chain seq x y z
N MET A 1 -18.29 -1.06 -20.77
CA MET A 1 -17.88 -0.22 -19.61
C MET A 1 -16.77 0.69 -20.09
N ASN A 2 -16.87 1.99 -19.85
CA ASN A 2 -15.80 2.95 -20.24
C ASN A 2 -14.96 3.26 -19.00
N THR A 3 -13.67 3.03 -19.09
CA THR A 3 -12.69 3.25 -18.03
C THR A 3 -11.56 4.12 -18.56
N ASP A 4 -11.11 5.09 -17.76
CA ASP A 4 -9.98 5.96 -18.10
C ASP A 4 -8.69 5.39 -17.49
N VAL A 5 -8.78 4.76 -16.31
CA VAL A 5 -7.66 4.12 -15.61
C VAL A 5 -8.06 2.72 -15.16
N LEU A 6 -7.27 1.72 -15.54
CA LEU A 6 -7.37 0.36 -15.04
C LEU A 6 -6.28 0.10 -13.99
N ILE A 7 -6.69 -0.24 -12.77
CA ILE A 7 -5.79 -0.65 -11.69
C ILE A 7 -5.88 -2.17 -11.52
N VAL A 8 -4.75 -2.85 -11.56
CA VAL A 8 -4.67 -4.31 -11.42
C VAL A 8 -4.07 -4.63 -10.05
N GLY A 9 -4.89 -5.15 -9.16
CA GLY A 9 -4.54 -5.54 -7.79
C GLY A 9 -5.15 -4.63 -6.73
N SER A 10 -5.70 -5.26 -5.69
CA SER A 10 -6.34 -4.62 -4.53
C SER A 10 -5.42 -4.49 -3.30
N GLY A 11 -4.11 -4.62 -3.48
CA GLY A 11 -3.14 -4.36 -2.42
C GLY A 11 -3.02 -2.86 -2.09
N CYS A 12 -2.24 -2.51 -1.07
CA CYS A 12 -2.06 -1.13 -0.61
C CYS A 12 -1.76 -0.14 -1.73
N SER A 13 -0.88 -0.50 -2.69
CA SER A 13 -0.50 0.40 -3.80
C SER A 13 -1.67 0.70 -4.72
N GLY A 14 -2.46 -0.32 -5.11
CA GLY A 14 -3.62 -0.14 -6.00
C GLY A 14 -4.72 0.68 -5.34
N LEU A 15 -5.02 0.39 -4.09
CA LEU A 15 -6.04 1.11 -3.32
C LEU A 15 -5.62 2.58 -3.07
N TYR A 16 -4.37 2.80 -2.68
CA TYR A 16 -3.85 4.16 -2.46
C TYR A 16 -3.83 4.96 -3.77
N CYS A 17 -3.41 4.35 -4.89
CA CYS A 17 -3.48 4.96 -6.21
C CYS A 17 -4.91 5.41 -6.56
N ALA A 18 -5.92 4.54 -6.35
CA ALA A 18 -7.31 4.91 -6.59
C ALA A 18 -7.78 6.11 -5.76
N LEU A 19 -7.30 6.23 -4.51
CA LEU A 19 -7.63 7.37 -3.62
C LEU A 19 -6.96 8.68 -4.04
N LYS A 20 -5.78 8.63 -4.65
CA LYS A 20 -5.00 9.82 -5.05
C LYS A 20 -5.36 10.32 -6.45
N LEU A 21 -6.04 9.53 -7.28
CA LEU A 21 -6.49 9.97 -8.60
C LEU A 21 -7.64 10.99 -8.51
N PRO A 22 -7.75 11.92 -9.49
CA PRO A 22 -8.83 12.90 -9.56
C PRO A 22 -10.22 12.25 -9.60
N ARG A 23 -11.22 12.90 -9.03
CA ARG A 23 -12.59 12.37 -8.92
C ARG A 23 -13.39 12.35 -10.22
N ASP A 24 -12.95 13.05 -11.24
CA ASP A 24 -13.50 13.04 -12.60
C ASP A 24 -12.95 11.92 -13.48
N VAL A 25 -11.93 11.18 -13.02
CA VAL A 25 -11.36 10.03 -13.70
C VAL A 25 -12.15 8.77 -13.34
N ARG A 26 -12.63 8.05 -14.36
CA ARG A 26 -13.32 6.76 -14.17
C ARG A 26 -12.31 5.65 -13.98
N ILE A 27 -12.34 5.00 -12.83
CA ILE A 27 -11.37 4.00 -12.43
C ILE A 27 -12.07 2.62 -12.38
N THR A 28 -11.45 1.61 -12.98
CA THR A 28 -11.78 0.21 -12.73
C THR A 28 -10.62 -0.44 -12.00
N LEU A 29 -10.87 -0.96 -10.81
CA LEU A 29 -9.90 -1.75 -10.07
C LEU A 29 -10.31 -3.21 -10.11
N ILE A 30 -9.42 -4.05 -10.63
CA ILE A 30 -9.64 -5.49 -10.74
C ILE A 30 -8.70 -6.26 -9.82
N THR A 31 -9.16 -7.35 -9.24
CA THR A 31 -8.36 -8.26 -8.42
C THR A 31 -8.53 -9.69 -8.88
N LYS A 32 -7.51 -10.53 -8.63
CA LYS A 32 -7.46 -11.94 -9.01
C LYS A 32 -8.46 -12.80 -8.24
N SER A 33 -8.75 -12.42 -7.00
CA SER A 33 -9.66 -13.10 -6.08
C SER A 33 -10.53 -12.06 -5.37
N ASP A 34 -10.97 -12.32 -4.15
CA ASP A 34 -11.64 -11.30 -3.33
C ASP A 34 -10.70 -10.12 -3.02
N LEU A 35 -11.28 -8.97 -2.67
CA LEU A 35 -10.55 -7.71 -2.48
C LEU A 35 -9.55 -7.72 -1.32
N GLU A 36 -9.70 -8.64 -0.37
CA GLU A 36 -8.87 -8.75 0.83
C GLU A 36 -7.83 -9.89 0.74
N SER A 37 -7.91 -10.74 -0.30
CA SER A 37 -6.93 -11.82 -0.55
C SER A 37 -5.70 -11.31 -1.28
N ASN A 38 -4.85 -10.56 -0.60
CA ASN A 38 -3.61 -10.04 -1.15
C ASN A 38 -2.49 -10.00 -0.11
N ASP A 39 -1.24 -9.96 -0.57
CA ASP A 39 -0.06 -9.99 0.29
C ASP A 39 0.00 -8.78 1.24
N SER A 40 -0.50 -7.63 0.80
CA SER A 40 -0.56 -6.43 1.66
C SER A 40 -1.46 -6.66 2.88
N TYR A 41 -2.60 -7.33 2.70
CA TYR A 41 -3.52 -7.66 3.79
C TYR A 41 -2.90 -8.67 4.78
N LEU A 42 -2.09 -9.60 4.29
CA LEU A 42 -1.45 -10.65 5.09
C LEU A 42 -0.15 -10.18 5.76
N ALA A 43 0.36 -9.00 5.42
CA ALA A 43 1.61 -8.48 5.98
C ALA A 43 1.46 -8.20 7.49
N GLN A 44 2.33 -8.80 8.29
CA GLN A 44 2.31 -8.71 9.76
C GLN A 44 3.20 -7.59 10.28
N GLY A 45 4.34 -7.35 9.62
CA GLY A 45 5.28 -6.30 10.01
C GLY A 45 4.71 -4.90 9.95
N GLY A 46 5.47 -3.94 10.44
CA GLY A 46 5.08 -2.55 10.42
C GLY A 46 5.43 -1.83 9.12
N MET A 47 5.18 -0.54 9.09
CA MET A 47 5.52 0.36 7.99
C MET A 47 6.60 1.35 8.43
N CYS A 48 7.71 1.40 7.68
CA CYS A 48 8.78 2.37 7.94
C CYS A 48 8.37 3.77 7.51
N MET A 49 8.74 4.78 8.29
CA MET A 49 8.57 6.17 7.88
C MET A 49 9.74 7.04 8.35
N LEU A 50 10.00 8.10 7.61
CA LEU A 50 10.95 9.14 8.00
C LEU A 50 10.34 10.00 9.10
N LYS A 51 10.86 9.91 10.32
CA LYS A 51 10.37 10.72 11.45
C LYS A 51 10.88 12.16 11.37
N GLU A 52 12.17 12.32 11.11
CA GLU A 52 12.88 13.58 11.08
C GLU A 52 13.88 13.55 9.93
N GLN A 53 14.15 14.72 9.34
CA GLN A 53 15.12 14.81 8.22
C GLN A 53 16.52 14.33 8.60
N SER A 54 16.90 14.43 9.87
CA SER A 54 18.17 13.94 10.40
C SER A 54 18.32 12.41 10.32
N ASP A 55 17.23 11.65 10.22
CA ASP A 55 17.26 10.19 10.06
C ASP A 55 17.35 9.74 8.59
N PHE A 56 17.28 10.67 7.63
CA PHE A 56 17.23 10.32 6.20
C PHE A 56 18.44 9.49 5.77
N ASP A 57 19.67 9.94 6.07
CA ASP A 57 20.88 9.26 5.60
C ASP A 57 21.00 7.84 6.17
N SER A 58 20.64 7.65 7.45
CA SER A 58 20.67 6.34 8.08
C SER A 58 19.56 5.42 7.53
N PHE A 59 18.38 5.94 7.27
CA PHE A 59 17.28 5.17 6.67
C PHE A 59 17.62 4.76 5.23
N PHE A 60 18.21 5.69 4.47
CA PHE A 60 18.65 5.46 3.11
C PHE A 60 19.71 4.35 3.04
N GLU A 61 20.75 4.45 3.90
CA GLU A 61 21.82 3.44 3.94
C GLU A 61 21.32 2.07 4.42
N ASP A 62 20.46 2.00 5.46
CA ASP A 62 19.82 0.77 5.91
C ASP A 62 19.05 0.09 4.77
N THR A 63 18.30 0.88 3.97
CA THR A 63 17.53 0.38 2.84
C THR A 63 18.41 -0.15 1.72
N LEU A 64 19.47 0.56 1.37
CA LEU A 64 20.43 0.12 0.35
C LEU A 64 21.13 -1.17 0.77
N LYS A 65 21.56 -1.23 2.02
CA LYS A 65 22.23 -2.42 2.59
C LYS A 65 21.31 -3.64 2.59
N ALA A 66 20.04 -3.46 2.99
CA ALA A 66 19.04 -4.54 2.98
C ALA A 66 18.78 -5.08 1.56
N GLY A 67 18.84 -4.23 0.55
CA GLY A 67 18.72 -4.59 -0.87
C GLY A 67 20.06 -4.94 -1.53
N HIS A 68 21.12 -5.22 -0.76
CA HIS A 68 22.46 -5.55 -1.26
C HIS A 68 23.03 -4.53 -2.25
N TYR A 69 22.61 -3.26 -2.13
CA TYR A 69 22.95 -2.14 -3.02
C TYR A 69 22.49 -2.29 -4.48
N GLU A 70 21.58 -3.23 -4.76
CA GLU A 70 20.92 -3.40 -6.07
C GLU A 70 19.72 -2.46 -6.26
N ASN A 71 19.39 -1.67 -5.24
CA ASN A 71 18.28 -0.73 -5.27
C ASN A 71 18.53 0.42 -6.26
N ASP A 72 17.45 0.88 -6.91
CA ASP A 72 17.44 2.19 -7.54
C ASP A 72 17.45 3.28 -6.48
N ARG A 73 18.54 4.05 -6.45
CA ARG A 73 18.79 5.04 -5.37
C ARG A 73 17.81 6.21 -5.41
N GLU A 74 17.37 6.62 -6.60
CA GLU A 74 16.39 7.69 -6.76
C GLU A 74 15.03 7.25 -6.19
N SER A 75 14.58 6.06 -6.55
CA SER A 75 13.34 5.46 -6.03
C SER A 75 13.35 5.30 -4.52
N VAL A 76 14.48 4.88 -3.93
CA VAL A 76 14.63 4.81 -2.46
C VAL A 76 14.49 6.19 -1.84
N GLY A 77 15.12 7.21 -2.41
CA GLY A 77 15.02 8.59 -1.92
C GLY A 77 13.57 9.11 -1.98
N ILE A 78 12.86 8.85 -3.07
CA ILE A 78 11.43 9.22 -3.22
C ILE A 78 10.58 8.50 -2.17
N MET A 79 10.75 7.19 -2.00
CA MET A 79 10.02 6.38 -1.03
C MET A 79 10.19 6.94 0.39
N ILE A 80 11.43 7.20 0.81
CA ILE A 80 11.72 7.69 2.16
C ILE A 80 11.10 9.08 2.38
N ASN A 81 11.34 10.02 1.46
CA ASN A 81 10.87 11.40 1.59
C ASN A 81 9.34 11.52 1.53
N SER A 82 8.65 10.66 0.80
CA SER A 82 7.17 10.67 0.71
C SER A 82 6.49 9.96 1.89
N SER A 83 7.21 9.13 2.64
CA SER A 83 6.63 8.30 3.70
C SER A 83 5.87 9.10 4.79
N PRO A 84 6.29 10.30 5.24
CA PRO A 84 5.52 11.06 6.23
C PRO A 84 4.15 11.52 5.72
N GLU A 85 4.06 11.92 4.43
CA GLU A 85 2.80 12.31 3.82
C GLU A 85 1.87 11.10 3.69
N VAL A 86 2.39 9.97 3.24
CA VAL A 86 1.62 8.72 3.13
C VAL A 86 1.05 8.29 4.48
N VAL A 87 1.84 8.34 5.56
CA VAL A 87 1.36 8.02 6.91
C VAL A 87 0.29 9.00 7.38
N LYS A 88 0.46 10.29 7.10
CA LYS A 88 -0.56 11.31 7.40
C LYS A 88 -1.87 11.03 6.66
N ASP A 89 -1.81 10.64 5.40
CA ASP A 89 -2.99 10.23 4.62
C ASP A 89 -3.66 9.01 5.25
N LEU A 90 -2.90 7.95 5.57
CA LEU A 90 -3.44 6.74 6.20
C LEU A 90 -4.17 7.04 7.51
N VAL A 91 -3.58 7.85 8.38
CA VAL A 91 -4.21 8.30 9.63
C VAL A 91 -5.48 9.10 9.34
N SER A 92 -5.47 9.98 8.33
CA SER A 92 -6.64 10.78 7.92
C SER A 92 -7.77 9.91 7.37
N TYR A 93 -7.44 8.78 6.76
CA TYR A 93 -8.40 7.78 6.29
C TYR A 93 -8.95 6.90 7.41
N GLY A 94 -8.35 6.96 8.61
CA GLY A 94 -8.80 6.26 9.79
C GLY A 94 -7.96 5.05 10.17
N ALA A 95 -6.75 4.87 9.61
CA ALA A 95 -5.85 3.80 10.04
C ALA A 95 -5.41 4.01 11.48
N ASP A 96 -5.56 2.97 12.28
CA ASP A 96 -5.26 2.96 13.71
C ASP A 96 -3.87 2.36 13.95
N PHE A 97 -2.88 3.23 14.10
CA PHE A 97 -1.53 2.84 14.48
C PHE A 97 -1.33 2.99 16.00
N ALA A 98 -0.48 2.13 16.56
CA ALA A 98 -0.10 2.18 17.97
C ALA A 98 0.39 3.57 18.38
N ARG A 99 -0.02 4.01 19.57
CA ARG A 99 0.30 5.34 20.10
C ARG A 99 0.88 5.26 21.50
N ASN A 100 1.71 6.23 21.82
CA ASN A 100 2.19 6.48 23.17
C ASN A 100 1.08 7.13 24.03
N ASP A 101 1.29 7.20 25.33
CA ASP A 101 0.35 7.81 26.29
C ASP A 101 0.03 9.29 26.00
N ASP A 102 0.95 10.00 25.33
CA ASP A 102 0.78 11.38 24.89
C ASP A 102 0.03 11.53 23.57
N GLY A 103 -0.42 10.42 22.97
CA GLY A 103 -1.13 10.39 21.70
C GLY A 103 -0.24 10.43 20.43
N SER A 104 1.06 10.57 20.57
CA SER A 104 2.00 10.47 19.45
C SER A 104 2.10 9.04 18.93
N LEU A 105 2.51 8.85 17.66
CA LEU A 105 2.73 7.52 17.09
C LEU A 105 3.84 6.79 17.87
N ALA A 106 3.60 5.53 18.21
CA ALA A 106 4.62 4.65 18.75
C ALA A 106 5.49 4.10 17.63
N TYR A 107 6.78 3.98 17.88
CA TYR A 107 7.74 3.45 16.91
C TYR A 107 8.51 2.28 17.48
N THR A 108 8.68 1.26 16.66
CA THR A 108 9.52 0.11 16.94
C THR A 108 10.67 0.00 15.94
N ARG A 109 11.55 -0.97 16.18
CA ARG A 109 12.65 -1.33 15.28
C ARG A 109 12.59 -2.82 15.00
N GLU A 110 12.64 -3.16 13.74
CA GLU A 110 12.79 -4.54 13.28
C GLU A 110 14.09 -4.70 12.49
N GLY A 111 14.38 -5.91 12.04
CA GLY A 111 15.65 -6.27 11.38
C GLY A 111 16.12 -5.26 10.36
N ALA A 112 17.28 -5.13 9.90
CA ALA A 112 17.85 -4.20 8.93
C ALA A 112 17.79 -2.69 9.29
N HIS A 113 16.97 -2.25 10.24
CA HIS A 113 16.88 -0.84 10.64
C HIS A 113 17.79 -0.50 11.81
N SER A 114 18.55 0.59 11.70
CA SER A 114 19.42 1.10 12.76
C SER A 114 18.67 1.91 13.84
N HIS A 115 17.51 2.51 13.49
CA HIS A 115 16.69 3.32 14.38
C HIS A 115 15.23 2.86 14.45
N ASN A 116 14.50 3.32 15.51
CA ASN A 116 13.07 3.09 15.64
C ASN A 116 12.31 4.01 14.67
N ARG A 117 11.86 3.47 13.54
CA ARG A 117 11.12 4.21 12.50
C ARG A 117 9.92 3.45 11.95
N ILE A 118 9.56 2.34 12.58
CA ILE A 118 8.46 1.47 12.14
C ILE A 118 7.23 1.77 12.96
N ILE A 119 6.15 2.20 12.31
CA ILE A 119 4.82 2.28 12.89
C ILE A 119 4.09 0.96 12.67
N PHE A 120 3.17 0.62 13.56
CA PHE A 120 2.53 -0.70 13.56
C PHE A 120 1.12 -0.64 14.16
N HIS A 121 0.33 -1.65 13.86
CA HIS A 121 -0.94 -1.94 14.53
C HIS A 121 -0.91 -3.40 14.96
N GLU A 122 -0.64 -3.66 16.24
CA GLU A 122 -0.42 -5.02 16.77
C GLU A 122 0.56 -5.82 15.88
N ASP A 123 0.17 -7.03 15.46
CA ASP A 123 0.88 -7.88 14.49
C ASP A 123 0.14 -7.99 13.13
N VAL A 124 -0.79 -7.08 12.86
CA VAL A 124 -1.68 -7.11 11.69
C VAL A 124 -1.70 -5.78 10.93
N THR A 125 -0.58 -5.08 10.89
CA THR A 125 -0.46 -3.73 10.29
C THR A 125 -0.92 -3.70 8.83
N GLY A 126 -0.59 -4.72 8.04
CA GLY A 126 -1.00 -4.81 6.64
C GLY A 126 -2.52 -4.91 6.48
N LYS A 127 -3.19 -5.70 7.33
CA LYS A 127 -4.64 -5.80 7.38
C LYS A 127 -5.27 -4.44 7.72
N GLU A 128 -4.78 -3.77 8.75
CA GLU A 128 -5.28 -2.46 9.17
C GLU A 128 -5.21 -1.44 8.03
N ILE A 129 -4.04 -1.30 7.41
CA ILE A 129 -3.83 -0.37 6.29
C ILE A 129 -4.74 -0.73 5.11
N THR A 130 -4.75 -2.00 4.70
CA THR A 130 -5.47 -2.44 3.50
C THR A 130 -6.98 -2.32 3.68
N SER A 131 -7.52 -2.73 4.84
CA SER A 131 -8.95 -2.62 5.14
C SER A 131 -9.41 -1.16 5.21
N THR A 132 -8.61 -0.29 5.82
CA THR A 132 -8.87 1.15 5.88
C THR A 132 -8.91 1.77 4.48
N LEU A 133 -7.90 1.51 3.65
CA LEU A 133 -7.86 2.01 2.27
C LEU A 133 -9.05 1.48 1.44
N LEU A 134 -9.38 0.19 1.55
CA LEU A 134 -10.51 -0.41 0.85
C LEU A 134 -11.84 0.22 1.27
N ALA A 135 -12.02 0.47 2.58
CA ALA A 135 -13.21 1.14 3.09
C ALA A 135 -13.38 2.55 2.51
N GLN A 136 -12.28 3.28 2.28
CA GLN A 136 -12.32 4.60 1.65
C GLN A 136 -12.58 4.50 0.14
N VAL A 137 -11.94 3.55 -0.57
CA VAL A 137 -12.17 3.33 -2.00
C VAL A 137 -13.62 2.96 -2.28
N LYS A 138 -14.26 2.14 -1.45
CA LYS A 138 -15.69 1.77 -1.56
C LYS A 138 -16.65 2.97 -1.48
N LYS A 139 -16.22 4.10 -0.93
CA LYS A 139 -17.02 5.34 -0.88
C LYS A 139 -16.93 6.17 -2.16
N LEU A 140 -16.02 5.83 -3.08
CA LEU A 140 -15.77 6.59 -4.29
C LEU A 140 -16.74 6.21 -5.40
N SER A 141 -17.53 7.18 -5.87
CA SER A 141 -18.50 6.96 -6.96
C SER A 141 -17.86 6.76 -8.34
N ASN A 142 -16.62 7.19 -8.53
CA ASN A 142 -15.85 7.06 -9.77
C ASN A 142 -15.00 5.79 -9.85
N VAL A 143 -15.08 4.90 -8.84
CA VAL A 143 -14.34 3.63 -8.80
C VAL A 143 -15.30 2.45 -8.93
N THR A 144 -15.04 1.58 -9.89
CA THR A 144 -15.69 0.27 -10.01
C THR A 144 -14.73 -0.81 -9.55
N LEU A 145 -15.13 -1.60 -8.55
CA LEU A 145 -14.36 -2.74 -8.05
C LEU A 145 -14.85 -4.02 -8.73
N MET A 146 -13.93 -4.85 -9.22
CA MET A 146 -14.25 -6.12 -9.89
C MET A 146 -13.35 -7.24 -9.38
N GLU A 147 -13.95 -8.26 -8.79
CA GLU A 147 -13.29 -9.48 -8.36
C GLU A 147 -13.27 -10.47 -9.52
N LEU A 148 -12.23 -10.42 -10.32
CA LEU A 148 -12.07 -11.21 -11.53
C LEU A 148 -10.69 -11.85 -11.59
N SER A 149 -10.62 -13.12 -11.90
CA SER A 149 -9.36 -13.73 -12.28
C SER A 149 -8.91 -13.20 -13.65
N LEU A 150 -7.69 -12.69 -13.75
CA LEU A 150 -7.08 -12.27 -15.01
C LEU A 150 -7.09 -13.39 -16.07
N ILE A 151 -7.09 -14.66 -15.65
CA ILE A 151 -7.19 -15.82 -16.54
C ILE A 151 -8.55 -15.83 -17.29
N HIS A 152 -9.63 -15.40 -16.63
CA HIS A 152 -10.93 -15.29 -17.27
C HIS A 152 -11.03 -14.11 -18.25
N ILE A 153 -10.17 -13.12 -18.13
CA ILE A 153 -10.14 -11.95 -19.01
C ILE A 153 -9.23 -12.19 -20.21
N SER A 154 -8.09 -12.85 -20.01
CA SER A 154 -7.06 -13.04 -21.04
C SER A 154 -7.27 -14.29 -21.90
N GLU A 155 -8.04 -15.29 -21.43
CA GLU A 155 -8.23 -16.57 -22.12
C GLU A 155 -9.70 -16.99 -22.35
N PRO A 156 -10.64 -16.08 -22.66
CA PRO A 156 -12.02 -16.50 -22.92
C PRO A 156 -12.15 -17.38 -24.18
N THR A 157 -11.12 -17.41 -25.02
CA THR A 157 -11.16 -18.05 -26.35
C THR A 157 -10.64 -19.49 -26.36
N ARG A 158 -9.86 -19.92 -25.37
CA ARG A 158 -9.29 -21.29 -25.34
C ARG A 158 -10.31 -22.38 -25.03
N LEU A 159 -11.34 -22.09 -24.26
CA LEU A 159 -12.41 -23.07 -23.95
C LEU A 159 -13.37 -23.29 -25.09
N ALA A 160 -13.47 -22.40 -26.08
CA ALA A 160 -14.32 -22.53 -27.26
C ALA A 160 -13.68 -23.39 -28.38
N LEU A 161 -12.41 -23.78 -28.27
CA LEU A 161 -11.67 -24.56 -29.28
C LEU A 161 -11.49 -26.03 -28.92
N ILE A 162 -12.09 -26.51 -27.82
CA ILE A 162 -12.00 -27.91 -27.35
C ILE A 162 -13.36 -28.58 -27.32
N SER A 163 -14.30 -28.15 -28.14
CA SER A 163 -15.57 -28.87 -28.36
C SER A 163 -15.68 -29.35 -29.80
#